data_63cb5ee83923bd542c5585a6e3c677a5
#
_entry.id   63cb5ee83923bd542c5585a6e3c677a5
#
_cell.length_a   1.000
_cell.length_b   1.000
_cell.length_c   1.000
_cell.angle_alpha   90.00
_cell.angle_beta   90.00
_cell.angle_gamma   90.00
#
_symmetry.space_group_name_H-M   'P 1'
#
loop_
_entity.id
_entity.type
_entity.pdbx_description
1 polymer ?
#
loop_
_entity_poly.entity_id
_entity_poly.type
_entity_poly.pdbx_seq_one_letter_code
_entity_poly.pdbx_strand_id
1 'polypeptide(L)'
;MNKICKKFHFKQYNLSMYYAAVNGLAESFNKTLCNLLKKIVGKSKRDWHFRIGEALWAYRTTFRTPTQATPFALVYGVEAVLPLECQIHSLRIAIQEGFSEEDNVRLRLEELEALDEKRLETQ
;
A
#
# COMPACT_ATOMS: atom_id res chain seq x y z
N MET A 1 -17.67 -0.53 -14.67
CA MET A 1 -16.77 -1.38 -13.88
C MET A 1 -16.16 -2.54 -14.65
N ASN A 2 -16.93 -3.30 -15.42
CA ASN A 2 -16.41 -4.46 -16.19
C ASN A 2 -15.21 -4.17 -17.14
N LYS A 3 -15.08 -2.94 -17.67
CA LYS A 3 -13.94 -2.56 -18.54
C LYS A 3 -12.60 -2.52 -17.77
N ILE A 4 -12.62 -2.05 -16.53
CA ILE A 4 -11.41 -1.97 -15.68
C ILE A 4 -10.96 -3.37 -15.27
N CYS A 5 -11.90 -4.23 -14.84
CA CYS A 5 -11.61 -5.61 -14.46
C CYS A 5 -10.96 -6.39 -15.61
N LYS A 6 -11.46 -6.21 -16.85
CA LYS A 6 -10.87 -6.84 -18.04
C LYS A 6 -9.48 -6.29 -18.36
N LYS A 7 -9.27 -4.96 -18.23
CA LYS A 7 -7.99 -4.32 -18.55
C LYS A 7 -6.87 -4.75 -17.61
N PHE A 8 -7.18 -4.94 -16.32
CA PHE A 8 -6.21 -5.27 -15.28
C PHE A 8 -6.26 -6.74 -14.82
N HIS A 9 -7.02 -7.58 -15.52
CA HIS A 9 -7.10 -9.03 -15.28
C HIS A 9 -7.45 -9.44 -13.84
N PHE A 10 -8.31 -8.67 -13.14
CA PHE A 10 -8.80 -9.05 -11.82
C PHE A 10 -10.28 -9.41 -11.83
N LYS A 11 -10.68 -10.26 -10.88
CA LYS A 11 -12.08 -10.67 -10.72
C LYS A 11 -12.77 -9.76 -9.70
N GLN A 12 -13.97 -9.30 -10.06
CA GLN A 12 -14.83 -8.57 -9.14
C GLN A 12 -15.78 -9.55 -8.48
N TYR A 13 -15.78 -9.59 -7.16
CA TYR A 13 -16.76 -10.33 -6.36
C TYR A 13 -17.74 -9.34 -5.74
N ASN A 14 -19.04 -9.64 -5.86
CA ASN A 14 -20.07 -8.83 -5.21
C ASN A 14 -20.20 -9.27 -3.76
N LEU A 15 -20.26 -8.29 -2.85
CA LEU A 15 -20.50 -8.53 -1.44
C LEU A 15 -21.95 -8.98 -1.22
N SER A 16 -22.14 -9.96 -0.35
CA SER A 16 -23.47 -10.42 0.06
C SER A 16 -23.96 -9.66 1.28
N MET A 17 -25.20 -9.20 1.26
CA MET A 17 -25.82 -8.53 2.42
C MET A 17 -25.94 -9.46 3.64
N TYR A 18 -25.97 -10.78 3.42
CA TYR A 18 -26.23 -11.78 4.46
C TYR A 18 -24.97 -12.48 4.98
N TYR A 19 -23.78 -12.22 4.42
CA TYR A 19 -22.57 -12.94 4.79
C TYR A 19 -21.47 -11.98 5.27
N ALA A 20 -21.58 -11.58 6.52
CA ALA A 20 -20.69 -10.59 7.16
C ALA A 20 -19.19 -10.99 7.11
N ALA A 21 -18.87 -12.29 7.21
CA ALA A 21 -17.49 -12.78 7.21
C ALA A 21 -16.75 -12.43 5.90
N VAL A 22 -17.43 -12.49 4.76
CA VAL A 22 -16.84 -12.11 3.44
C VAL A 22 -16.64 -10.61 3.32
N ASN A 23 -17.44 -9.82 4.04
CA ASN A 23 -17.38 -8.36 4.03
C ASN A 23 -16.33 -7.80 4.99
N GLY A 24 -15.83 -8.62 5.92
CA GLY A 24 -14.96 -8.17 7.02
C GLY A 24 -13.71 -7.42 6.54
N LEU A 25 -13.10 -7.85 5.44
CA LEU A 25 -11.91 -7.19 4.87
C LEU A 25 -12.25 -5.78 4.35
N ALA A 26 -13.37 -5.63 3.64
CA ALA A 26 -13.84 -4.35 3.12
C ALA A 26 -14.25 -3.40 4.25
N GLU A 27 -14.91 -3.93 5.29
CA GLU A 27 -15.29 -3.16 6.47
C GLU A 27 -14.06 -2.67 7.25
N SER A 28 -13.08 -3.53 7.45
CA SER A 28 -11.80 -3.18 8.09
C SER A 28 -11.05 -2.10 7.32
N PHE A 29 -10.97 -2.23 5.99
CA PHE A 29 -10.38 -1.21 5.13
C PHE A 29 -11.12 0.13 5.26
N ASN A 30 -12.43 0.13 5.13
CA ASN A 30 -13.25 1.32 5.23
C ASN A 30 -13.11 2.00 6.60
N LYS A 31 -13.10 1.23 7.68
CA LYS A 31 -12.87 1.74 9.05
C LYS A 31 -11.51 2.42 9.17
N THR A 32 -10.47 1.80 8.64
CA THR A 32 -9.12 2.36 8.65
C THR A 32 -9.03 3.64 7.83
N LEU A 33 -9.59 3.64 6.60
CA LEU A 33 -9.62 4.82 5.73
C LEU A 33 -10.40 5.97 6.37
N CYS A 34 -11.56 5.70 6.96
CA CYS A 34 -12.35 6.71 7.67
C CYS A 34 -11.57 7.32 8.86
N ASN A 35 -10.80 6.50 9.58
CA ASN A 35 -9.99 6.99 10.69
C ASN A 35 -8.83 7.88 10.21
N LEU A 36 -8.19 7.52 9.09
CA LEU A 36 -7.16 8.36 8.46
C LEU A 36 -7.75 9.68 7.97
N LEU A 37 -8.88 9.63 7.27
CA LEU A 37 -9.58 10.84 6.82
C LEU A 37 -9.96 11.75 7.98
N LYS A 38 -10.48 11.22 9.09
CA LYS A 38 -10.79 11.99 10.29
C LYS A 38 -9.59 12.71 10.89
N LYS A 39 -8.39 12.16 10.75
CA LYS A 39 -7.14 12.77 11.22
C LYS A 39 -6.66 13.89 10.31
N ILE A 40 -6.83 13.72 9.00
CA ILE A 40 -6.33 14.63 7.97
C ILE A 40 -7.30 15.80 7.74
N VAL A 41 -8.61 15.52 7.77
CA VAL A 41 -9.65 16.54 7.59
C VAL A 41 -9.80 17.38 8.84
N GLY A 42 -9.55 18.67 8.70
CA GLY A 42 -9.67 19.64 9.81
C GLY A 42 -11.11 19.84 10.29
N LYS A 43 -11.31 20.87 11.11
CA LYS A 43 -12.62 21.21 11.70
C LYS A 43 -13.72 21.44 10.65
N SER A 44 -13.38 21.98 9.47
CA SER A 44 -14.27 22.12 8.33
C SER A 44 -14.26 20.83 7.51
N LYS A 45 -15.26 19.98 7.71
CA LYS A 45 -15.37 18.69 7.00
C LYS A 45 -15.65 18.83 5.50
N ARG A 46 -15.60 20.03 4.93
CA ARG A 46 -15.91 20.30 3.52
C ARG A 46 -14.83 19.81 2.56
N ASP A 47 -13.59 19.72 3.04
CA ASP A 47 -12.40 19.45 2.19
C ASP A 47 -12.02 17.96 2.11
N TRP A 48 -12.86 17.06 2.62
CA TRP A 48 -12.56 15.64 2.70
C TRP A 48 -12.22 15.01 1.34
N HIS A 49 -12.88 15.45 0.27
CA HIS A 49 -12.67 14.91 -1.07
C HIS A 49 -11.28 15.27 -1.65
N PHE A 50 -10.73 16.44 -1.31
CA PHE A 50 -9.36 16.79 -1.67
C PHE A 50 -8.32 16.01 -0.87
N ARG A 51 -8.67 15.63 0.38
CA ARG A 51 -7.77 14.92 1.29
C ARG A 51 -7.79 13.40 1.13
N ILE A 52 -8.67 12.87 0.29
CA ILE A 52 -8.78 11.40 0.10
C ILE A 52 -7.51 10.80 -0.48
N GLY A 53 -6.82 11.53 -1.37
CA GLY A 53 -5.53 11.11 -1.93
C GLY A 53 -4.44 10.95 -0.86
N GLU A 54 -4.35 11.90 0.07
CA GLU A 54 -3.42 11.86 1.20
C GLU A 54 -3.73 10.68 2.14
N ALA A 55 -5.01 10.44 2.44
CA ALA A 55 -5.43 9.32 3.26
C ALA A 55 -5.13 7.96 2.61
N LEU A 56 -5.34 7.84 1.30
CA LEU A 56 -4.99 6.64 0.55
C LEU A 56 -3.48 6.44 0.47
N TRP A 57 -2.71 7.49 0.29
CA TRP A 57 -1.26 7.43 0.34
C TRP A 57 -0.76 6.95 1.70
N ALA A 58 -1.25 7.55 2.79
CA ALA A 58 -0.93 7.10 4.14
C ALA A 58 -1.30 5.63 4.38
N TYR A 59 -2.45 5.16 3.85
CA TYR A 59 -2.84 3.76 3.93
C TYR A 59 -1.85 2.85 3.21
N ARG A 60 -1.45 3.20 1.99
CA ARG A 60 -0.57 2.39 1.14
C ARG A 60 0.85 2.28 1.69
N THR A 61 1.33 3.32 2.35
CA THR A 61 2.70 3.39 2.90
C THR A 61 2.79 2.96 4.36
N THR A 62 1.68 2.62 5.02
CA THR A 62 1.68 2.13 6.39
C THR A 62 1.91 0.63 6.43
N PHE A 63 2.89 0.20 7.22
CA PHE A 63 3.19 -1.20 7.48
C PHE A 63 1.98 -1.95 8.07
N ARG A 64 1.74 -3.17 7.61
CA ARG A 64 0.64 -4.03 8.03
C ARG A 64 1.18 -5.26 8.73
N THR A 65 0.81 -5.45 10.00
CA THR A 65 1.24 -6.59 10.80
C THR A 65 0.87 -7.94 10.16
N PRO A 66 -0.34 -8.16 9.61
CA PRO A 66 -0.71 -9.45 9.03
C PRO A 66 0.11 -9.85 7.81
N THR A 67 0.50 -8.88 6.97
CA THR A 67 1.27 -9.12 5.74
C THR A 67 2.76 -8.84 5.92
N GLN A 68 3.16 -8.30 7.08
CA GLN A 68 4.52 -7.87 7.38
C GLN A 68 5.17 -7.00 6.28
N ALA A 69 4.36 -6.26 5.57
CA ALA A 69 4.79 -5.38 4.49
C ALA A 69 3.82 -4.20 4.33
N THR A 70 4.24 -3.18 3.59
CA THR A 70 3.34 -2.12 3.18
C THR A 70 2.54 -2.56 1.95
N PRO A 71 1.26 -2.13 1.80
CA PRO A 71 0.51 -2.39 0.57
C PRO A 71 1.21 -1.86 -0.69
N PHE A 72 2.02 -0.80 -0.56
CA PHE A 72 2.81 -0.26 -1.66
C PHE A 72 3.91 -1.23 -2.10
N ALA A 73 4.69 -1.76 -1.16
CA ALA A 73 5.75 -2.73 -1.45
C ALA A 73 5.20 -4.02 -2.08
N LEU A 74 4.06 -4.52 -1.59
CA LEU A 74 3.41 -5.72 -2.15
C LEU A 74 2.96 -5.54 -3.61
N VAL A 75 2.65 -4.32 -4.05
CA VAL A 75 2.20 -4.05 -5.43
C VAL A 75 3.37 -3.74 -6.35
N TYR A 76 4.32 -2.92 -5.89
CA TYR A 76 5.39 -2.36 -6.72
C TYR A 76 6.73 -3.08 -6.53
N GLY A 77 6.85 -3.97 -5.55
CA GLY A 77 8.09 -4.69 -5.25
C GLY A 77 9.17 -3.85 -4.56
N VAL A 78 8.87 -2.61 -4.19
CA VAL A 78 9.80 -1.71 -3.49
C VAL A 78 9.06 -0.88 -2.46
N GLU A 79 9.74 -0.45 -1.41
CA GLU A 79 9.18 0.49 -0.46
C GLU A 79 9.01 1.89 -1.08
N ALA A 80 7.94 2.57 -0.69
CA ALA A 80 7.70 3.93 -1.11
C ALA A 80 8.76 4.88 -0.52
N VAL A 81 9.29 5.76 -1.33
CA VAL A 81 10.10 6.89 -0.85
C VAL A 81 9.15 7.97 -0.34
N LEU A 82 9.26 8.30 0.93
CA LEU A 82 8.43 9.32 1.55
C LEU A 82 8.98 10.72 1.23
N PRO A 83 8.12 11.77 1.15
CA PRO A 83 8.59 13.14 0.91
C PRO A 83 9.66 13.61 1.90
N LEU A 84 9.61 13.13 3.15
CA LEU A 84 10.62 13.42 4.16
C LEU A 84 11.99 12.79 3.81
N GLU A 85 11.99 11.61 3.23
CA GLU A 85 13.22 10.91 2.81
C GLU A 85 13.91 11.61 1.63
N CYS A 86 13.16 12.36 0.81
CA CYS A 86 13.74 13.20 -0.25
C CYS A 86 14.49 14.42 0.32
N GLN A 87 14.11 14.88 1.52
CA GLN A 87 14.75 16.03 2.19
C GLN A 87 15.87 15.59 3.14
N ILE A 88 15.67 14.45 3.81
CA ILE A 88 16.62 13.84 4.73
C ILE A 88 16.89 12.44 4.22
N HIS A 89 18.05 12.23 3.61
CA HIS A 89 18.43 10.91 3.08
C HIS A 89 18.38 9.88 4.20
N SER A 90 17.48 8.89 4.06
CA SER A 90 17.46 7.76 4.97
C SER A 90 18.70 6.89 4.74
N LEU A 91 19.11 6.14 5.78
CA LEU A 91 20.22 5.20 5.67
C LEU A 91 20.04 4.21 4.51
N ARG A 92 18.79 3.79 4.26
CA ARG A 92 18.43 2.91 3.14
C ARG A 92 18.77 3.52 1.78
N ILE A 93 18.41 4.77 1.55
CA ILE A 93 18.69 5.48 0.29
C ILE A 93 20.19 5.72 0.16
N ALA A 94 20.87 6.16 1.22
CA ALA A 94 22.30 6.38 1.21
C ALA A 94 23.10 5.09 0.90
N ILE A 95 22.65 3.95 1.41
CA ILE A 95 23.25 2.63 1.09
C ILE A 95 23.02 2.30 -0.38
N GLN A 96 21.80 2.46 -0.90
CA GLN A 96 21.48 2.19 -2.32
C GLN A 96 22.28 3.06 -3.29
N GLU A 97 22.51 4.33 -2.96
CA GLU A 97 23.34 5.23 -3.76
C GLU A 97 24.84 4.87 -3.75
N GLY A 98 25.28 4.19 -2.67
CA GLY A 98 26.67 3.72 -2.53
C GLY A 98 26.99 2.40 -3.25
N PHE A 99 26.00 1.68 -3.75
CA PHE A 99 26.19 0.43 -4.47
C PHE A 99 26.42 0.63 -5.96
N SER A 100 27.15 -0.31 -6.59
CA SER A 100 27.22 -0.39 -8.05
C SER A 100 25.84 -0.72 -8.63
N GLU A 101 25.65 -0.40 -9.92
CA GLU A 101 24.37 -0.68 -10.60
C GLU A 101 24.03 -2.19 -10.58
N GLU A 102 25.04 -3.05 -10.69
CA GLU A 102 24.89 -4.51 -10.62
C GLU A 102 24.47 -5.00 -9.23
N ASP A 103 25.04 -4.42 -8.17
CA ASP A 103 24.67 -4.75 -6.79
C ASP A 103 23.24 -4.30 -6.48
N ASN A 104 22.84 -3.13 -6.96
CA ASN A 104 21.48 -2.63 -6.81
C ASN A 104 20.45 -3.54 -7.51
N VAL A 105 20.76 -4.03 -8.71
CA VAL A 105 19.88 -4.96 -9.44
C VAL A 105 19.74 -6.28 -8.68
N ARG A 106 20.84 -6.83 -8.15
CA ARG A 106 20.82 -8.07 -7.38
C ARG A 106 19.98 -7.95 -6.11
N LEU A 107 20.21 -6.91 -5.31
CA LEU A 107 19.42 -6.65 -4.11
C LEU A 107 17.93 -6.49 -4.43
N ARG A 108 17.63 -5.84 -5.54
CA ARG A 108 16.24 -5.65 -5.97
C ARG A 108 15.55 -6.97 -6.35
N LEU A 109 16.28 -7.90 -6.97
CA LEU A 109 15.79 -9.23 -7.28
C LEU A 109 15.52 -10.03 -6.00
N GLU A 110 16.44 -9.99 -5.03
CA GLU A 110 16.27 -10.63 -3.73
C GLU A 110 15.05 -10.08 -2.96
N GLU A 111 14.83 -8.76 -2.99
CA GLU A 111 13.64 -8.13 -2.39
C GLU A 111 12.34 -8.59 -3.06
N LEU A 112 12.33 -8.72 -4.39
CA LEU A 112 11.17 -9.19 -5.15
C LEU A 112 10.83 -10.64 -4.82
N GLU A 113 11.83 -11.53 -4.77
CA GLU A 113 11.67 -12.93 -4.39
C GLU A 113 11.08 -13.05 -2.96
N ALA A 114 11.64 -12.32 -2.01
CA ALA A 114 11.13 -12.29 -0.63
C ALA A 114 9.69 -11.77 -0.53
N LEU A 115 9.30 -10.83 -1.39
CA LEU A 115 7.92 -10.33 -1.44
C LEU A 115 6.95 -11.34 -2.05
N ASP A 116 7.39 -12.10 -3.06
CA ASP A 116 6.56 -13.16 -3.65
C ASP A 116 6.34 -14.30 -2.67
N GLU A 117 7.33 -14.69 -1.87
CA GLU A 117 7.17 -15.63 -0.76
C GLU A 117 6.13 -15.14 0.24
N LYS A 118 6.21 -13.88 0.68
CA LYS A 118 5.21 -13.27 1.59
C LYS A 118 3.80 -13.23 1.00
N ARG A 119 3.67 -13.03 -0.31
CA ARG A 119 2.37 -13.09 -1.00
C ARG A 119 1.77 -14.49 -0.98
N LEU A 120 2.59 -15.51 -1.14
CA LEU A 120 2.17 -16.91 -1.07
C LEU A 120 1.74 -17.32 0.34
N GLU A 121 2.46 -16.86 1.37
CA GLU A 121 2.12 -17.13 2.78
C GLU A 121 0.79 -16.48 3.21
N THR A 122 0.36 -15.43 2.54
CA THR A 122 -0.85 -14.66 2.91
C THR A 122 -2.10 -15.05 2.11
N GLN A 123 -2.01 -16.01 1.21
CA GLN A 123 -3.15 -16.60 0.48
C GLN A 123 -3.78 -17.78 1.24
#